data_2e15a43a344c1350d61ac5d75c2716e5
#
_entry.id   2e15a43a344c1350d61ac5d75c2716e5
#
_cell.length_a   1.000
_cell.length_b   1.000
_cell.length_c   1.000
_cell.angle_alpha   90.00
_cell.angle_beta   90.00
_cell.angle_gamma   90.00
#
_symmetry.space_group_name_H-M   'P 1'
#
loop_
_entity.id
_entity.type
_entity.pdbx_description
1 polymer ?
#
loop_
_entity_poly.entity_id
_entity_poly.type
_entity_poly.pdbx_seq_one_letter_code
_entity_poly.pdbx_strand_id
1 'polypeptide(L)'
;AGVEAIAELEDMVRADVAKIPSSDQEDVPFVLVEGSRRILPELTEELSGYGLEQLRERGIDVRLSTFLNSCVDGHVVLSDGTEFDADTIVWTAGVKASPVLAESDLPIEGRGRVTTLPTLQVARDGVVVDGAWAAGDCAAVPDLTSEDPAATCAPTAQHAVRQAGVLADNLVAVLAAGPHGRAELTPYAHESLGTV
;
A
#
# COMPACT_ATOMS: atom_id res chain seq x y z
N ALA A 1 -0.77 1.01 7.47
CA ALA A 1 0.17 2.15 7.28
C ALA A 1 -0.31 3.42 8.00
N GLY A 2 -1.51 3.97 7.73
CA GLY A 2 -1.98 5.23 8.35
C GLY A 2 -2.15 5.14 9.86
N VAL A 3 -2.72 4.07 10.35
CA VAL A 3 -2.92 3.81 11.79
C VAL A 3 -1.58 3.72 12.53
N GLU A 4 -0.61 3.00 11.98
CA GLU A 4 0.74 2.89 12.55
C GLU A 4 1.45 4.23 12.54
N ALA A 5 1.41 4.94 11.39
CA ALA A 5 2.06 6.23 11.26
C ALA A 5 1.55 7.25 12.28
N ILE A 6 0.22 7.36 12.48
CA ILE A 6 -0.32 8.33 13.43
C ILE A 6 -0.01 7.93 14.88
N ALA A 7 0.00 6.63 15.20
CA ALA A 7 0.33 6.15 16.53
C ALA A 7 1.78 6.47 16.89
N GLU A 8 2.73 6.21 15.99
CA GLU A 8 4.15 6.53 16.18
C GLU A 8 4.41 8.04 16.25
N LEU A 9 3.77 8.82 15.35
CA LEU A 9 3.91 10.27 15.35
C LEU A 9 3.37 10.89 16.64
N GLU A 10 2.25 10.40 17.15
CA GLU A 10 1.68 10.88 18.40
C GLU A 10 2.61 10.57 19.59
N ASP A 11 3.16 9.36 19.68
CA ASP A 11 4.13 9.00 20.71
C ASP A 11 5.39 9.89 20.66
N MET A 12 5.93 10.12 19.45
CA MET A 12 7.10 10.99 19.25
C MET A 12 6.82 12.44 19.68
N VAL A 13 5.73 13.02 19.23
CA VAL A 13 5.36 14.41 19.54
C VAL A 13 5.12 14.57 21.03
N ARG A 14 4.38 13.67 21.69
CA ARG A 14 4.17 13.74 23.14
C ARG A 14 5.47 13.64 23.91
N ALA A 15 6.39 12.77 23.50
CA ALA A 15 7.70 12.64 24.12
C ALA A 15 8.56 13.90 23.97
N ASP A 16 8.41 14.64 22.88
CA ASP A 16 9.15 15.88 22.65
C ASP A 16 8.48 17.07 23.34
N VAL A 17 7.15 17.18 23.30
CA VAL A 17 6.40 18.20 24.04
C VAL A 17 6.65 18.12 25.56
N ALA A 18 6.78 16.90 26.11
CA ALA A 18 7.09 16.69 27.52
C ALA A 18 8.46 17.26 27.96
N LYS A 19 9.37 17.57 27.02
CA LYS A 19 10.66 18.20 27.28
C LYS A 19 10.57 19.73 27.30
N ILE A 20 9.47 20.30 26.83
CA ILE A 20 9.22 21.76 26.81
C ILE A 20 8.71 22.20 28.17
N PRO A 21 9.08 23.40 28.70
CA PRO A 21 8.52 23.92 29.93
C PRO A 21 6.99 23.97 29.87
N SER A 22 6.34 23.59 30.96
CA SER A 22 4.87 23.45 31.03
C SER A 22 4.06 24.70 30.69
N SER A 23 4.67 25.87 30.75
CA SER A 23 4.04 27.15 30.36
C SER A 23 3.85 27.28 28.85
N ASP A 24 4.60 26.50 28.05
CA ASP A 24 4.65 26.58 26.59
C ASP A 24 4.17 25.27 25.94
N GLN A 25 3.63 24.35 26.73
CA GLN A 25 3.04 23.11 26.23
C GLN A 25 1.65 23.40 25.64
N GLU A 26 1.55 23.41 24.34
CA GLU A 26 0.27 23.41 23.63
C GLU A 26 -0.20 21.96 23.39
N ASP A 27 -1.51 21.79 23.42
CA ASP A 27 -2.11 20.49 23.05
C ASP A 27 -2.02 20.33 21.54
N VAL A 28 -1.28 19.32 21.08
CA VAL A 28 -1.13 19.01 19.65
C VAL A 28 -2.24 18.03 19.26
N PRO A 29 -3.25 18.47 18.50
CA PRO A 29 -4.33 17.59 18.07
C PRO A 29 -3.88 16.66 16.95
N PHE A 30 -4.34 15.41 17.02
CA PHE A 30 -4.14 14.41 15.98
C PHE A 30 -5.48 13.99 15.39
N VAL A 31 -5.59 14.00 14.06
CA VAL A 31 -6.80 13.61 13.34
C VAL A 31 -6.47 12.51 12.33
N LEU A 32 -7.14 11.37 12.44
CA LEU A 32 -7.11 10.30 11.45
C LEU A 32 -8.39 10.31 10.63
N VAL A 33 -8.26 10.52 9.31
CA VAL A 33 -9.40 10.50 8.38
C VAL A 33 -9.38 9.20 7.59
N GLU A 34 -10.46 8.43 7.67
CA GLU A 34 -10.63 7.13 7.01
C GLU A 34 -11.93 7.11 6.20
N GLY A 35 -11.83 6.84 4.91
CA GLY A 35 -12.98 6.77 4.00
C GLY A 35 -13.88 5.56 4.24
N SER A 36 -13.36 4.50 4.84
CA SER A 36 -14.10 3.29 5.16
C SER A 36 -14.88 3.41 6.46
N ARG A 37 -15.79 2.47 6.70
CA ARG A 37 -16.57 2.41 7.95
C ARG A 37 -15.75 1.96 9.16
N ARG A 38 -14.56 1.42 8.92
CA ARG A 38 -13.64 0.93 9.96
C ARG A 38 -12.19 1.12 9.54
N ILE A 39 -11.30 1.29 10.51
CA ILE A 39 -9.87 1.21 10.31
C ILE A 39 -9.45 -0.26 10.10
N LEU A 40 -8.27 -0.51 9.55
CA LEU A 40 -7.68 -1.85 9.39
C LEU A 40 -8.70 -2.86 8.79
N PRO A 41 -9.24 -2.60 7.59
CA PRO A 41 -10.31 -3.41 7.00
C PRO A 41 -9.90 -4.87 6.74
N GLU A 42 -8.61 -5.17 6.69
CA GLU A 42 -8.00 -6.48 6.53
C GLU A 42 -8.03 -7.33 7.82
N LEU A 43 -8.28 -6.71 8.97
CA LEU A 43 -8.42 -7.41 10.26
C LEU A 43 -9.89 -7.76 10.54
N THR A 44 -10.12 -8.58 11.57
CA THR A 44 -11.47 -8.87 12.06
C THR A 44 -12.15 -7.60 12.60
N GLU A 45 -13.48 -7.58 12.65
CA GLU A 45 -14.23 -6.45 13.21
C GLU A 45 -13.88 -6.18 14.67
N GLU A 46 -13.63 -7.23 15.43
CA GLU A 46 -13.25 -7.15 16.84
C GLU A 46 -11.89 -6.44 17.02
N LEU A 47 -10.87 -6.85 16.25
CA LEU A 47 -9.54 -6.24 16.28
C LEU A 47 -9.55 -4.80 15.75
N SER A 48 -10.31 -4.54 14.70
CA SER A 48 -10.52 -3.19 14.17
C SER A 48 -11.19 -2.27 15.20
N GLY A 49 -12.21 -2.78 15.91
CA GLY A 49 -12.89 -2.07 16.98
C GLY A 49 -11.96 -1.76 18.15
N TYR A 50 -11.18 -2.75 18.59
CA TYR A 50 -10.16 -2.56 19.63
C TYR A 50 -9.14 -1.49 19.25
N GLY A 51 -8.59 -1.56 18.03
CA GLY A 51 -7.63 -0.56 17.54
C GLY A 51 -8.23 0.86 17.50
N LEU A 52 -9.49 0.99 17.10
CA LEU A 52 -10.20 2.26 17.08
C LEU A 52 -10.35 2.84 18.50
N GLU A 53 -10.72 2.01 19.46
CA GLU A 53 -10.86 2.41 20.87
C GLU A 53 -9.52 2.86 21.44
N GLN A 54 -8.44 2.12 21.17
CA GLN A 54 -7.09 2.49 21.62
C GLN A 54 -6.61 3.83 21.04
N LEU A 55 -6.87 4.12 19.77
CA LEU A 55 -6.52 5.42 19.17
C LEU A 55 -7.31 6.57 19.86
N ARG A 56 -8.60 6.36 20.12
CA ARG A 56 -9.45 7.35 20.79
C ARG A 56 -9.06 7.59 22.24
N GLU A 57 -8.70 6.53 22.97
CA GLU A 57 -8.18 6.66 24.35
C GLU A 57 -6.89 7.48 24.42
N ARG A 58 -6.07 7.43 23.37
CA ARG A 58 -4.87 8.28 23.21
C ARG A 58 -5.19 9.72 22.83
N GLY A 59 -6.46 10.07 22.62
CA GLY A 59 -6.90 11.41 22.23
C GLY A 59 -6.81 11.71 20.74
N ILE A 60 -6.66 10.69 19.91
CA ILE A 60 -6.66 10.83 18.45
C ILE A 60 -8.12 10.92 17.96
N ASP A 61 -8.47 11.99 17.25
CA ASP A 61 -9.79 12.15 16.64
C ASP A 61 -9.87 11.29 15.36
N VAL A 62 -10.59 10.17 15.43
CA VAL A 62 -10.75 9.23 14.31
C VAL A 62 -12.08 9.46 13.59
N ARG A 63 -12.00 9.94 12.36
CA ARG A 63 -13.14 10.22 11.46
C ARG A 63 -13.31 9.10 10.46
N LEU A 64 -14.28 8.23 10.69
CA LEU A 64 -14.64 7.13 9.79
C LEU A 64 -15.67 7.57 8.74
N SER A 65 -15.76 6.87 7.61
CA SER A 65 -16.65 7.18 6.49
C SER A 65 -16.52 8.64 6.03
N THR A 66 -15.34 9.20 6.17
CA THR A 66 -15.03 10.62 5.91
C THR A 66 -13.89 10.72 4.90
N PHE A 67 -14.02 11.62 3.94
CA PHE A 67 -13.03 11.85 2.89
C PHE A 67 -12.45 13.25 3.03
N LEU A 68 -11.20 13.41 2.57
CA LEU A 68 -10.58 14.71 2.40
C LEU A 68 -11.06 15.34 1.10
N ASN A 69 -11.71 16.50 1.17
CA ASN A 69 -12.14 17.27 0.02
C ASN A 69 -11.07 18.26 -0.44
N SER A 70 -10.37 18.89 0.52
CA SER A 70 -9.30 19.86 0.24
C SER A 70 -8.32 19.93 1.40
N CYS A 71 -7.07 20.26 1.08
CA CYS A 71 -6.02 20.58 2.07
C CYS A 71 -5.08 21.69 1.54
N VAL A 72 -5.63 22.63 0.79
CA VAL A 72 -4.88 23.74 0.18
C VAL A 72 -4.37 24.67 1.26
N ASP A 73 -3.08 25.00 1.19
CA ASP A 73 -2.40 25.90 2.14
C ASP A 73 -2.55 25.48 3.63
N GLY A 74 -2.68 24.18 3.89
CA GLY A 74 -2.87 23.64 5.24
C GLY A 74 -4.31 23.70 5.74
N HIS A 75 -5.24 24.34 5.02
CA HIS A 75 -6.65 24.36 5.35
C HIS A 75 -7.35 23.08 4.89
N VAL A 76 -7.74 22.26 5.85
CA VAL A 76 -8.38 20.96 5.67
C VAL A 76 -9.88 21.12 5.62
N VAL A 77 -10.51 20.57 4.56
CA VAL A 77 -11.97 20.48 4.42
C VAL A 77 -12.36 19.02 4.24
N LEU A 78 -13.19 18.51 5.13
CA LEU A 78 -13.65 17.12 5.12
C LEU A 78 -15.04 17.00 4.46
N SER A 79 -15.39 15.77 4.06
CA SER A 79 -16.68 15.49 3.39
C SER A 79 -17.90 15.61 4.32
N ASP A 80 -17.70 15.58 5.62
CA ASP A 80 -18.73 15.80 6.64
C ASP A 80 -18.99 17.29 6.94
N GLY A 81 -18.26 18.19 6.27
CA GLY A 81 -18.33 19.63 6.46
C GLY A 81 -17.44 20.17 7.59
N THR A 82 -16.64 19.33 8.23
CA THR A 82 -15.65 19.77 9.21
C THR A 82 -14.49 20.47 8.51
N GLU A 83 -14.03 21.58 9.06
CA GLU A 83 -12.90 22.36 8.57
C GLU A 83 -11.95 22.69 9.73
N PHE A 84 -10.65 22.62 9.47
CA PHE A 84 -9.58 22.98 10.42
C PHE A 84 -8.27 23.26 9.70
N ASP A 85 -7.34 23.93 10.37
CA ASP A 85 -5.98 24.13 9.86
C ASP A 85 -5.05 23.05 10.42
N ALA A 86 -4.13 22.56 9.58
CA ALA A 86 -3.15 21.56 9.93
C ALA A 86 -1.76 21.96 9.45
N ASP A 87 -0.80 22.01 10.35
CA ASP A 87 0.61 22.30 10.04
C ASP A 87 1.31 21.11 9.36
N THR A 88 0.83 19.89 9.63
CA THR A 88 1.39 18.66 9.05
C THR A 88 0.28 17.76 8.55
N ILE A 89 0.39 17.36 7.27
CA ILE A 89 -0.53 16.43 6.63
C ILE A 89 0.25 15.24 6.09
N VAL A 90 -0.11 14.03 6.54
CA VAL A 90 0.50 12.78 6.10
C VAL A 90 -0.50 12.00 5.25
N TRP A 91 -0.21 11.86 3.96
CA TRP A 91 -1.06 11.14 3.03
C TRP A 91 -0.68 9.66 2.97
N THR A 92 -1.57 8.80 3.44
CA THR A 92 -1.42 7.33 3.41
C THR A 92 -2.58 6.61 2.70
N ALA A 93 -3.46 7.37 2.03
CA ALA A 93 -4.70 6.87 1.43
C ALA A 93 -4.46 6.17 0.08
N GLY A 94 -3.66 5.11 0.10
CA GLY A 94 -3.43 4.24 -1.03
C GLY A 94 -2.31 4.69 -1.97
N VAL A 95 -1.93 3.76 -2.84
CA VAL A 95 -0.91 3.94 -3.88
C VAL A 95 -1.52 3.64 -5.25
N LYS A 96 -0.99 4.28 -6.28
CA LYS A 96 -1.33 3.99 -7.68
C LYS A 96 -0.07 3.59 -8.43
N ALA A 97 -0.22 2.74 -9.43
CA ALA A 97 0.85 2.50 -10.39
C ALA A 97 1.28 3.81 -11.05
N SER A 98 2.58 3.94 -11.36
CA SER A 98 3.11 5.15 -11.97
C SER A 98 2.41 5.46 -13.30
N PRO A 99 2.02 6.71 -13.56
CA PRO A 99 1.43 7.10 -14.85
C PRO A 99 2.32 6.79 -16.06
N VAL A 100 3.63 6.70 -15.88
CA VAL A 100 4.60 6.37 -16.94
C VAL A 100 4.30 5.02 -17.59
N LEU A 101 3.67 4.09 -16.86
CA LEU A 101 3.28 2.79 -17.43
C LEU A 101 2.19 2.93 -18.50
N ALA A 102 1.30 3.90 -18.36
CA ALA A 102 0.26 4.18 -19.36
C ALA A 102 0.82 4.81 -20.65
N GLU A 103 2.02 5.39 -20.59
CA GLU A 103 2.74 5.95 -21.74
C GLU A 103 3.64 4.92 -22.45
N SER A 104 3.72 3.70 -21.88
CA SER A 104 4.48 2.59 -22.45
C SER A 104 3.62 1.72 -23.36
N ASP A 105 4.25 0.83 -24.12
CA ASP A 105 3.58 -0.19 -24.92
C ASP A 105 3.31 -1.49 -24.12
N LEU A 106 3.58 -1.49 -22.80
CA LEU A 106 3.34 -2.64 -21.95
C LEU A 106 1.84 -2.87 -21.72
N PRO A 107 1.41 -4.12 -21.60
CA PRO A 107 0.03 -4.43 -21.26
C PRO A 107 -0.26 -4.05 -19.80
N ILE A 108 -1.24 -3.20 -19.58
CA ILE A 108 -1.67 -2.76 -18.24
C ILE A 108 -3.11 -3.18 -17.97
N GLU A 109 -3.42 -3.49 -16.71
CA GLU A 109 -4.79 -3.78 -16.25
C GLU A 109 -5.52 -2.48 -15.79
N GLY A 110 -6.80 -2.59 -15.43
CA GLY A 110 -7.66 -1.44 -15.15
C GLY A 110 -7.22 -0.54 -13.98
N ARG A 111 -6.26 -0.99 -13.13
CA ARG A 111 -5.65 -0.18 -12.06
C ARG A 111 -4.30 0.42 -12.46
N GLY A 112 -3.91 0.27 -13.74
CA GLY A 112 -2.67 0.83 -14.28
C GLY A 112 -1.41 0.02 -14.01
N ARG A 113 -1.52 -1.22 -13.50
CA ARG A 113 -0.37 -2.11 -13.26
C ARG A 113 -0.09 -2.96 -14.49
N VAL A 114 1.18 -3.32 -14.70
CA VAL A 114 1.60 -4.20 -15.80
C VAL A 114 1.11 -5.62 -15.56
N THR A 115 0.47 -6.22 -16.55
CA THR A 115 0.01 -7.62 -16.46
C THR A 115 1.16 -8.60 -16.60
N THR A 116 1.22 -9.59 -15.71
CA THR A 116 2.27 -10.61 -15.73
C THR A 116 1.68 -12.03 -15.69
N LEU A 117 2.51 -12.99 -16.06
CA LEU A 117 2.32 -14.40 -15.68
C LEU A 117 2.77 -14.61 -14.23
N PRO A 118 2.43 -15.73 -13.58
CA PRO A 118 2.97 -16.08 -12.27
C PRO A 118 4.49 -16.13 -12.23
N THR A 119 5.15 -16.36 -13.36
CA THR A 119 6.61 -16.35 -13.50
C THR A 119 7.22 -14.94 -13.55
N LEU A 120 6.41 -13.89 -13.41
CA LEU A 120 6.80 -12.47 -13.45
C LEU A 120 7.20 -11.95 -14.84
N GLN A 121 7.02 -12.77 -15.88
CA GLN A 121 7.13 -12.30 -17.27
C GLN A 121 5.92 -11.42 -17.58
N VAL A 122 6.15 -10.30 -18.24
CA VAL A 122 5.05 -9.47 -18.76
C VAL A 122 4.30 -10.26 -19.84
N ALA A 123 2.97 -10.23 -19.79
CA ALA A 123 2.14 -10.95 -20.75
C ALA A 123 0.94 -10.14 -21.20
N ARG A 124 0.64 -10.21 -22.50
CA ARG A 124 -0.58 -9.67 -23.12
C ARG A 124 -1.48 -10.83 -23.53
N ASP A 125 -2.66 -10.92 -22.94
CA ASP A 125 -3.63 -12.00 -23.19
C ASP A 125 -3.02 -13.41 -23.03
N GLY A 126 -2.17 -13.58 -22.02
CA GLY A 126 -1.47 -14.81 -21.72
C GLY A 126 -0.23 -15.10 -22.59
N VAL A 127 0.08 -14.24 -23.57
CA VAL A 127 1.26 -14.36 -24.43
C VAL A 127 2.39 -13.49 -23.86
N VAL A 128 3.54 -14.09 -23.64
CA VAL A 128 4.73 -13.40 -23.11
C VAL A 128 5.17 -12.28 -24.04
N VAL A 129 5.41 -11.11 -23.47
CA VAL A 129 6.12 -10.00 -24.13
C VAL A 129 7.62 -10.24 -23.94
N ASP A 130 8.31 -10.53 -25.03
CA ASP A 130 9.73 -10.91 -24.98
C ASP A 130 10.61 -9.82 -24.33
N GLY A 131 11.51 -10.25 -23.45
CA GLY A 131 12.43 -9.38 -22.74
C GLY A 131 11.82 -8.53 -21.63
N ALA A 132 10.49 -8.56 -21.41
CA ALA A 132 9.81 -7.73 -20.42
C ALA A 132 9.43 -8.51 -19.14
N TRP A 133 9.76 -7.94 -17.99
CA TRP A 133 9.49 -8.50 -16.66
C TRP A 133 8.98 -7.41 -15.72
N ALA A 134 8.11 -7.77 -14.78
CA ALA A 134 7.62 -6.83 -13.78
C ALA A 134 7.34 -7.51 -12.45
N ALA A 135 7.57 -6.78 -11.35
CA ALA A 135 7.35 -7.21 -9.98
C ALA A 135 7.00 -6.02 -9.07
N GLY A 136 6.53 -6.30 -7.88
CA GLY A 136 6.15 -5.28 -6.88
C GLY A 136 4.88 -4.53 -7.23
N ASP A 137 4.72 -3.33 -6.67
CA ASP A 137 3.48 -2.56 -6.70
C ASP A 137 3.03 -2.15 -8.11
N CYS A 138 3.95 -2.09 -9.06
CA CYS A 138 3.65 -1.78 -10.46
C CYS A 138 3.18 -2.98 -11.28
N ALA A 139 3.21 -4.21 -10.74
CA ALA A 139 2.86 -5.45 -11.43
C ALA A 139 1.54 -6.04 -10.91
N ALA A 140 0.70 -6.49 -11.82
CA ALA A 140 -0.49 -7.29 -11.53
C ALA A 140 -0.14 -8.78 -11.59
N VAL A 141 0.60 -9.24 -10.57
CA VAL A 141 1.03 -10.64 -10.48
C VAL A 141 -0.14 -11.49 -10.01
N PRO A 142 -0.51 -12.58 -10.73
CA PRO A 142 -1.56 -13.49 -10.30
C PRO A 142 -1.32 -14.05 -8.90
N ASP A 143 -2.34 -14.05 -8.06
CA ASP A 143 -2.28 -14.66 -6.73
C ASP A 143 -2.68 -16.13 -6.81
N LEU A 144 -1.70 -17.02 -6.82
CA LEU A 144 -1.90 -18.47 -6.91
C LEU A 144 -2.43 -19.08 -5.59
N THR A 145 -2.51 -18.31 -4.52
CA THR A 145 -3.02 -18.76 -3.21
C THR A 145 -4.48 -18.40 -2.99
N SER A 146 -5.03 -17.53 -3.83
CA SER A 146 -6.43 -17.11 -3.78
C SER A 146 -7.37 -18.14 -4.42
N GLU A 147 -8.57 -18.28 -3.86
CA GLU A 147 -9.66 -19.05 -4.48
C GLU A 147 -10.24 -18.35 -5.73
N ASP A 148 -10.08 -17.03 -5.83
CA ASP A 148 -10.47 -16.25 -7.02
C ASP A 148 -9.35 -16.32 -8.08
N PRO A 149 -9.58 -16.97 -9.23
CA PRO A 149 -8.58 -17.07 -10.29
C PRO A 149 -8.21 -15.73 -10.95
N ALA A 150 -9.01 -14.68 -10.73
CA ALA A 150 -8.74 -13.33 -11.21
C ALA A 150 -7.97 -12.48 -10.17
N ALA A 151 -7.72 -13.01 -8.97
CA ALA A 151 -7.02 -12.29 -7.94
C ALA A 151 -5.56 -12.01 -8.33
N THR A 152 -5.08 -10.86 -7.91
CA THR A 152 -3.69 -10.46 -8.04
C THR A 152 -3.13 -10.11 -6.67
N CYS A 153 -1.84 -10.34 -6.48
CA CYS A 153 -1.14 -10.01 -5.25
C CYS A 153 -1.35 -8.53 -4.86
N ALA A 154 -1.54 -8.30 -3.58
CA ALA A 154 -1.67 -6.95 -3.04
C ALA A 154 -0.35 -6.17 -3.20
N PRO A 155 -0.41 -4.84 -3.47
CA PRO A 155 0.78 -4.00 -3.55
C PRO A 155 1.33 -3.74 -2.14
N THR A 156 2.15 -4.67 -1.66
CA THR A 156 2.79 -4.60 -0.35
C THR A 156 4.29 -4.88 -0.44
N ALA A 157 5.08 -4.30 0.45
CA ALA A 157 6.50 -4.57 0.55
C ALA A 157 6.81 -6.07 0.74
N GLN A 158 5.93 -6.79 1.43
CA GLN A 158 6.05 -8.23 1.65
C GLN A 158 6.06 -9.00 0.31
N HIS A 159 5.12 -8.70 -0.59
CA HIS A 159 5.09 -9.30 -1.92
C HIS A 159 6.25 -8.79 -2.78
N ALA A 160 6.53 -7.49 -2.79
CA ALA A 160 7.57 -6.90 -3.63
C ALA A 160 8.96 -7.52 -3.37
N VAL A 161 9.35 -7.65 -2.10
CA VAL A 161 10.66 -8.25 -1.73
C VAL A 161 10.76 -9.72 -2.15
N ARG A 162 9.69 -10.50 -1.95
CA ARG A 162 9.69 -11.92 -2.33
C ARG A 162 9.62 -12.14 -3.84
N GLN A 163 8.84 -11.33 -4.54
CA GLN A 163 8.80 -11.33 -6.00
C GLN A 163 10.17 -11.00 -6.59
N ALA A 164 10.91 -10.07 -6.01
CA ALA A 164 12.25 -9.71 -6.48
C ALA A 164 13.22 -10.92 -6.47
N GLY A 165 13.15 -11.78 -5.46
CA GLY A 165 13.94 -13.02 -5.42
C GLY A 165 13.59 -13.96 -6.56
N VAL A 166 12.30 -14.28 -6.73
CA VAL A 166 11.83 -15.17 -7.83
C VAL A 166 12.15 -14.58 -9.20
N LEU A 167 11.99 -13.25 -9.35
CA LEU A 167 12.34 -12.54 -10.59
C LEU A 167 13.83 -12.71 -10.92
N ALA A 168 14.71 -12.52 -9.95
CA ALA A 168 16.15 -12.66 -10.14
C ALA A 168 16.53 -14.07 -10.56
N ASP A 169 15.98 -15.11 -9.91
CA ASP A 169 16.24 -16.51 -10.24
C ASP A 169 15.75 -16.85 -11.64
N ASN A 170 14.56 -16.41 -12.02
CA ASN A 170 14.00 -16.60 -13.34
C ASN A 170 14.82 -15.90 -14.44
N LEU A 171 15.28 -14.68 -14.19
CA LEU A 171 16.15 -13.96 -15.11
C LEU A 171 17.48 -14.70 -15.32
N VAL A 172 18.10 -15.18 -14.24
CA VAL A 172 19.33 -15.98 -14.31
C VAL A 172 19.10 -17.26 -15.12
N ALA A 173 17.97 -17.95 -14.91
CA ALA A 173 17.63 -19.17 -15.65
C ALA A 173 17.50 -18.89 -17.17
N VAL A 174 16.82 -17.81 -17.55
CA VAL A 174 16.67 -17.42 -18.97
C VAL A 174 18.03 -17.06 -19.59
N LEU A 175 18.84 -16.27 -18.89
CA LEU A 175 20.16 -15.89 -19.38
C LEU A 175 21.11 -17.09 -19.54
N ALA A 176 21.06 -18.03 -18.60
CA ALA A 176 21.86 -19.26 -18.66
C ALA A 176 21.43 -20.20 -19.79
N ALA A 177 20.13 -20.27 -20.10
CA ALA A 177 19.60 -21.05 -21.21
C ALA A 177 20.01 -20.50 -22.58
N GLY A 178 20.28 -19.20 -22.67
CA GLY A 178 20.64 -18.51 -23.89
C GLY A 178 19.49 -18.36 -24.89
N PRO A 179 19.73 -17.75 -26.06
CA PRO A 179 18.69 -17.32 -26.99
C PRO A 179 17.86 -18.43 -27.64
N HIS A 180 18.35 -19.68 -27.62
CA HIS A 180 17.66 -20.85 -28.21
C HIS A 180 17.36 -21.93 -27.16
N GLY A 181 17.75 -21.70 -25.89
CA GLY A 181 17.48 -22.62 -24.80
C GLY A 181 16.09 -22.44 -24.24
N ARG A 182 15.61 -23.46 -23.51
CA ARG A 182 14.36 -23.39 -22.75
C ARG A 182 14.71 -23.33 -21.27
N ALA A 183 14.38 -22.22 -20.61
CA ALA A 183 14.51 -22.07 -19.16
C ALA A 183 13.29 -22.69 -18.46
N GLU A 184 13.52 -23.35 -17.34
CA GLU A 184 12.48 -23.73 -16.41
C GLU A 184 12.29 -22.57 -15.44
N LEU A 185 11.09 -21.97 -15.39
CA LEU A 185 10.79 -20.79 -14.60
C LEU A 185 9.93 -21.16 -13.40
N THR A 186 10.26 -20.56 -12.27
CA THR A 186 9.52 -20.74 -11.02
C THR A 186 8.35 -19.73 -10.95
N PRO A 187 7.11 -20.18 -10.75
CA PRO A 187 6.00 -19.27 -10.48
C PRO A 187 6.11 -18.68 -9.08
N TYR A 188 5.71 -17.43 -8.94
CA TYR A 188 5.54 -16.81 -7.65
C TYR A 188 4.26 -17.31 -6.98
N ALA A 189 4.38 -17.82 -5.77
CA ALA A 189 3.27 -18.17 -4.89
C ALA A 189 3.68 -17.86 -3.45
N HIS A 190 2.87 -17.05 -2.76
CA HIS A 190 3.12 -16.72 -1.37
C HIS A 190 1.81 -16.39 -0.66
N GLU A 191 1.52 -17.15 0.37
CA GLU A 191 0.44 -16.86 1.30
C GLU A 191 0.80 -15.63 2.15
N SER A 192 -0.04 -14.59 2.09
CA SER A 192 0.20 -13.38 2.88
C SER A 192 0.18 -13.72 4.37
N LEU A 193 1.22 -13.30 5.09
CA LEU A 193 1.30 -13.48 6.55
C LEU A 193 0.40 -12.50 7.33
N GLY A 194 -0.51 -11.83 6.64
CA GLY A 194 -1.30 -10.72 7.16
C GLY A 194 -0.59 -9.38 6.98
N THR A 195 -1.28 -8.32 7.34
CA THR A 195 -0.73 -6.95 7.39
C THR A 195 -0.08 -6.73 8.74
N VAL A 196 1.20 -6.43 8.72
CA VAL A 196 1.95 -5.92 9.89
C VAL A 196 1.89 -4.41 9.85
#